data_a2a270e4658f1f4f3f9cf8af8b8c6116
#
_entry.id   a2a270e4658f1f4f3f9cf8af8b8c6116
#
_cell.length_a   1.000
_cell.length_b   1.000
_cell.length_c   1.000
_cell.angle_alpha   90.00
_cell.angle_beta   90.00
_cell.angle_gamma   90.00
#
_symmetry.space_group_name_H-M   'P 1'
#
loop_
_entity.id
_entity.type
_entity.pdbx_description
1 polymer ?
#
loop_
_entity_poly.entity_id
_entity_poly.type
_entity_poly.pdbx_seq_one_letter_code
_entity_poly.pdbx_strand_id
1 'polypeptide(L)'
;MKKDDCILERETYVIKKDKKGHDITVRDLQLHVLSVMKEIDRVCRKNKIKYCLIAGSALGICNYKGFIPWDDDLDIAVDISDWSRFIEAMKKDLSSEFYFDSYETDKLYNVISGPWMKVRKKGTYIKEVNALLTNRCKKGDGIFVDVIPYGSICENKFIDELERTVVKINMLFIVFFDNIGLNPIPFKSFVHWFSKKCFKWHKKSCLVSQPVSVPWEKFLHEPVFKKEDVYPFKEYEFEGNKFYSYNNIEKIMKEWYGKNCLKKWDGKKYIETLPVEKRVPKHTKEIYLNSDGPRKKSRFSIFLCILFLVLALVFFNDSSFVFLGLSIVLFGCTLLYYINSK
;
A
#
# COMPACT_ATOMS: atom_id res chain seq x y z
N MET A 1 -25.09 -20.87 4.60
CA MET A 1 -24.08 -21.06 3.56
C MET A 1 -23.23 -22.23 3.99
N LYS A 2 -23.14 -23.30 3.21
CA LYS A 2 -22.31 -24.46 3.55
C LYS A 2 -20.86 -24.01 3.50
N LYS A 3 -20.04 -24.52 4.42
CA LYS A 3 -18.63 -24.17 4.63
C LYS A 3 -17.77 -24.26 3.35
N ASP A 4 -18.25 -25.00 2.36
CA ASP A 4 -17.54 -25.33 1.13
C ASP A 4 -17.77 -24.36 -0.04
N ASP A 5 -18.85 -23.56 0.02
CA ASP A 5 -19.31 -22.74 -1.11
C ASP A 5 -18.54 -21.39 -1.24
N CYS A 6 -17.85 -20.97 -0.21
CA CYS A 6 -17.26 -19.62 -0.13
C CYS A 6 -15.99 -19.38 -0.97
N ILE A 7 -15.43 -20.42 -1.62
CA ILE A 7 -14.03 -20.35 -1.96
C ILE A 7 -13.73 -20.63 -3.42
N LEU A 8 -14.48 -21.51 -4.03
CA LEU A 8 -14.34 -21.79 -5.46
C LEU A 8 -15.07 -20.77 -6.32
N GLU A 9 -15.93 -20.00 -5.70
CA GLU A 9 -16.87 -19.12 -6.39
C GLU A 9 -16.59 -17.65 -6.01
N ARG A 10 -15.37 -17.17 -6.35
CA ARG A 10 -15.05 -15.72 -6.26
C ARG A 10 -16.11 -14.84 -6.90
N GLU A 11 -16.84 -15.38 -7.88
CA GLU A 11 -17.95 -14.75 -8.57
C GLU A 11 -19.15 -14.56 -7.65
N THR A 12 -19.31 -15.40 -6.63
CA THR A 12 -20.47 -15.41 -5.73
C THR A 12 -20.18 -14.88 -4.34
N TYR A 13 -18.89 -14.69 -3.97
CA TYR A 13 -18.56 -14.10 -2.68
C TYR A 13 -18.97 -12.63 -2.63
N VAL A 14 -20.05 -12.37 -1.89
CA VAL A 14 -20.62 -11.02 -1.76
C VAL A 14 -19.86 -10.24 -0.68
N ILE A 15 -19.19 -9.16 -1.08
CA ILE A 15 -18.55 -8.22 -0.16
C ILE A 15 -19.63 -7.35 0.51
N LYS A 16 -20.58 -6.82 -0.28
CA LYS A 16 -21.70 -6.00 0.19
C LYS A 16 -22.79 -5.88 -0.90
N LYS A 17 -23.89 -5.23 -0.55
CA LYS A 17 -24.90 -4.77 -1.53
C LYS A 17 -24.70 -3.31 -1.88
N ASP A 18 -24.95 -2.95 -3.13
CA ASP A 18 -24.98 -1.56 -3.59
C ASP A 18 -26.25 -0.85 -3.09
N LYS A 19 -26.42 0.45 -3.43
CA LYS A 19 -27.60 1.23 -3.05
C LYS A 19 -28.91 0.73 -3.67
N LYS A 20 -28.84 -0.06 -4.74
CA LYS A 20 -29.99 -0.64 -5.44
C LYS A 20 -30.27 -2.08 -4.99
N GLY A 21 -29.48 -2.60 -4.05
CA GLY A 21 -29.62 -3.97 -3.53
C GLY A 21 -28.89 -5.04 -4.35
N HIS A 22 -28.11 -4.66 -5.38
CA HIS A 22 -27.31 -5.61 -6.15
C HIS A 22 -26.07 -6.03 -5.35
N ASP A 23 -25.73 -7.29 -5.47
CA ASP A 23 -24.52 -7.85 -4.83
C ASP A 23 -23.27 -7.32 -5.52
N ILE A 24 -22.30 -6.88 -4.71
CA ILE A 24 -20.93 -6.57 -5.14
C ILE A 24 -20.05 -7.71 -4.65
N THR A 25 -19.48 -8.43 -5.60
CA THR A 25 -18.65 -9.62 -5.34
C THR A 25 -17.16 -9.29 -5.29
N VAL A 26 -16.35 -10.22 -4.77
CA VAL A 26 -14.89 -10.15 -4.88
C VAL A 26 -14.46 -10.08 -6.34
N ARG A 27 -15.15 -10.82 -7.22
CA ARG A 27 -14.83 -10.82 -8.64
C ARG A 27 -15.06 -9.47 -9.29
N ASP A 28 -16.12 -8.77 -8.94
CA ASP A 28 -16.34 -7.41 -9.44
C ASP A 28 -15.19 -6.48 -9.05
N LEU A 29 -14.73 -6.56 -7.81
CA LEU A 29 -13.56 -5.80 -7.36
C LEU A 29 -12.30 -6.18 -8.14
N GLN A 30 -12.01 -7.47 -8.28
CA GLN A 30 -10.85 -7.97 -9.01
C GLN A 30 -10.83 -7.50 -10.47
N LEU A 31 -11.98 -7.43 -11.14
CA LEU A 31 -12.09 -6.90 -12.50
C LEU A 31 -11.77 -5.41 -12.59
N HIS A 32 -12.17 -4.62 -11.59
CA HIS A 32 -11.78 -3.21 -11.50
C HIS A 32 -10.28 -3.05 -11.23
N VAL A 33 -9.70 -3.81 -10.29
CA VAL A 33 -8.25 -3.84 -10.02
C VAL A 33 -7.47 -4.25 -11.27
N LEU A 34 -7.93 -5.29 -11.98
CA LEU A 34 -7.34 -5.71 -13.25
C LEU A 34 -7.37 -4.61 -14.31
N SER A 35 -8.44 -3.80 -14.35
CA SER A 35 -8.50 -2.66 -15.28
C SER A 35 -7.42 -1.61 -14.99
N VAL A 36 -7.14 -1.36 -13.71
CA VAL A 36 -6.03 -0.48 -13.30
C VAL A 36 -4.69 -1.08 -13.70
N MET A 37 -4.50 -2.38 -13.46
CA MET A 37 -3.25 -3.06 -13.81
C MET A 37 -2.98 -3.05 -15.33
N LYS A 38 -4.01 -3.26 -16.14
CA LYS A 38 -3.89 -3.17 -17.62
C LYS A 38 -3.45 -1.77 -18.07
N GLU A 39 -3.96 -0.74 -17.43
CA GLU A 39 -3.56 0.64 -17.74
C GLU A 39 -2.11 0.92 -17.33
N ILE A 40 -1.68 0.42 -16.16
CA ILE A 40 -0.28 0.51 -15.73
C ILE A 40 0.62 -0.21 -16.74
N ASP A 41 0.28 -1.42 -17.13
CA ASP A 41 1.04 -2.20 -18.11
C ASP A 41 1.17 -1.45 -19.45
N ARG A 42 0.05 -0.87 -19.95
CA ARG A 42 0.04 -0.07 -21.18
C ARG A 42 1.01 1.10 -21.10
N VAL A 43 0.97 1.87 -20.00
CA VAL A 43 1.88 3.01 -19.78
C VAL A 43 3.31 2.54 -19.66
N CYS A 44 3.58 1.48 -18.91
CA CYS A 44 4.91 0.92 -18.71
C CYS A 44 5.51 0.42 -20.03
N ARG A 45 4.77 -0.34 -20.83
CA ARG A 45 5.24 -0.83 -22.15
C ARG A 45 5.53 0.31 -23.10
N LYS A 46 4.65 1.31 -23.18
CA LYS A 46 4.84 2.51 -24.01
C LYS A 46 6.15 3.23 -23.68
N ASN A 47 6.51 3.31 -22.39
CA ASN A 47 7.68 4.02 -21.90
C ASN A 47 8.90 3.13 -21.66
N LYS A 48 8.84 1.84 -22.03
CA LYS A 48 9.91 0.84 -21.84
C LYS A 48 10.36 0.75 -20.38
N ILE A 49 9.40 0.84 -19.44
CA ILE A 49 9.58 0.63 -18.02
C ILE A 49 9.09 -0.77 -17.70
N LYS A 50 9.86 -1.52 -16.92
CA LYS A 50 9.45 -2.83 -16.41
C LYS A 50 9.00 -2.72 -14.97
N TYR A 51 8.00 -3.50 -14.63
CA TYR A 51 7.48 -3.70 -13.29
C TYR A 51 7.45 -5.19 -12.97
N CYS A 52 7.10 -5.54 -11.75
CA CYS A 52 7.02 -6.91 -11.28
C CYS A 52 5.74 -7.08 -10.46
N LEU A 53 4.86 -8.00 -10.83
CA LEU A 53 3.82 -8.47 -9.92
C LEU A 53 4.49 -9.16 -8.73
N ILE A 54 4.12 -8.76 -7.50
CA ILE A 54 4.77 -9.21 -6.26
C ILE A 54 3.76 -9.82 -5.27
N ALA A 55 4.24 -10.30 -4.14
CA ALA A 55 3.43 -10.75 -3.01
C ALA A 55 2.30 -11.73 -3.41
N GLY A 56 1.07 -11.50 -2.95
CA GLY A 56 -0.12 -12.27 -3.28
C GLY A 56 -0.38 -12.35 -4.77
N SER A 57 -0.12 -11.26 -5.50
CA SER A 57 -0.29 -11.21 -6.95
C SER A 57 0.66 -12.17 -7.69
N ALA A 58 1.92 -12.29 -7.25
CA ALA A 58 2.87 -13.25 -7.80
C ALA A 58 2.51 -14.71 -7.42
N LEU A 59 2.03 -14.92 -6.20
CA LEU A 59 1.53 -16.24 -5.78
C LEU A 59 0.29 -16.65 -6.59
N GLY A 60 -0.56 -15.68 -6.92
CA GLY A 60 -1.71 -15.85 -7.80
C GLY A 60 -1.31 -16.33 -9.20
N ILE A 61 -0.22 -15.81 -9.78
CA ILE A 61 0.34 -16.31 -11.04
C ILE A 61 0.65 -17.81 -10.94
N CYS A 62 1.36 -18.21 -9.88
CA CYS A 62 1.81 -19.58 -9.71
C CYS A 62 0.65 -20.58 -9.56
N ASN A 63 -0.37 -20.21 -8.78
CA ASN A 63 -1.40 -21.14 -8.35
C ASN A 63 -2.67 -21.07 -9.21
N TYR A 64 -3.00 -19.91 -9.78
CA TYR A 64 -4.30 -19.65 -10.42
C TYR A 64 -4.19 -19.06 -11.83
N LYS A 65 -2.99 -18.64 -12.26
CA LYS A 65 -2.80 -17.79 -13.44
C LYS A 65 -3.69 -16.54 -13.40
N GLY A 66 -3.92 -16.00 -12.22
CA GLY A 66 -4.82 -14.88 -11.94
C GLY A 66 -4.83 -14.55 -10.46
N PHE A 67 -5.87 -13.86 -10.03
CA PHE A 67 -6.05 -13.56 -8.60
C PHE A 67 -6.21 -14.82 -7.76
N ILE A 68 -5.69 -14.77 -6.55
CA ILE A 68 -6.13 -15.69 -5.51
C ILE A 68 -7.63 -15.45 -5.30
N PRO A 69 -8.50 -16.48 -5.20
CA PRO A 69 -9.96 -16.32 -5.26
C PRO A 69 -10.58 -15.32 -4.26
N TRP A 70 -9.95 -15.13 -3.10
CA TRP A 70 -10.41 -14.23 -2.03
C TRP A 70 -9.56 -12.96 -1.89
N ASP A 71 -8.61 -12.72 -2.81
CA ASP A 71 -7.73 -11.56 -2.79
C ASP A 71 -8.45 -10.33 -3.35
N ASP A 72 -8.30 -9.20 -2.69
CA ASP A 72 -9.02 -7.97 -2.99
C ASP A 72 -8.10 -6.80 -3.39
N ASP A 73 -6.82 -7.08 -3.59
CA ASP A 73 -5.78 -6.13 -4.01
C ASP A 73 -4.86 -6.70 -5.10
N LEU A 74 -3.95 -5.89 -5.58
CA LEU A 74 -2.86 -6.25 -6.47
C LEU A 74 -1.67 -5.33 -6.22
N ASP A 75 -0.51 -5.97 -6.05
CA ASP A 75 0.75 -5.30 -5.77
C ASP A 75 1.73 -5.44 -6.92
N ILE A 76 2.39 -4.34 -7.25
CA ILE A 76 3.52 -4.35 -8.18
C ILE A 76 4.75 -3.68 -7.57
N ALA A 77 5.92 -4.12 -8.00
CA ALA A 77 7.18 -3.43 -7.74
C ALA A 77 7.72 -2.77 -9.00
N VAL A 78 8.37 -1.62 -8.82
CA VAL A 78 9.15 -0.92 -9.85
C VAL A 78 10.56 -0.72 -9.31
N ASP A 79 11.58 -0.99 -10.12
CA ASP A 79 12.96 -0.74 -9.70
C ASP A 79 13.16 0.74 -9.36
N ILE A 80 13.84 1.01 -8.25
CA ILE A 80 14.06 2.39 -7.76
C ILE A 80 14.81 3.24 -8.77
N SER A 81 15.63 2.64 -9.63
CA SER A 81 16.34 3.35 -10.71
C SER A 81 15.39 3.88 -11.78
N ASP A 82 14.25 3.22 -11.99
CA ASP A 82 13.21 3.63 -12.93
C ASP A 82 12.10 4.45 -12.27
N TRP A 83 12.11 4.62 -10.96
CA TRP A 83 11.03 5.26 -10.21
C TRP A 83 10.63 6.65 -10.71
N SER A 84 11.63 7.50 -10.94
CA SER A 84 11.35 8.86 -11.44
C SER A 84 10.76 8.83 -12.87
N ARG A 85 11.28 7.95 -13.74
CA ARG A 85 10.73 7.76 -15.09
C ARG A 85 9.30 7.22 -15.05
N PHE A 86 9.02 6.31 -14.12
CA PHE A 86 7.70 5.77 -13.90
C PHE A 86 6.69 6.86 -13.50
N ILE A 87 7.05 7.72 -12.54
CA ILE A 87 6.19 8.86 -12.14
C ILE A 87 5.89 9.78 -13.34
N GLU A 88 6.91 10.15 -14.11
CA GLU A 88 6.73 11.01 -15.27
C GLU A 88 5.88 10.33 -16.37
N ALA A 89 6.07 9.04 -16.59
CA ALA A 89 5.24 8.27 -17.50
C ALA A 89 3.77 8.24 -17.05
N MET A 90 3.51 8.02 -15.75
CA MET A 90 2.15 8.05 -15.21
C MET A 90 1.52 9.45 -15.33
N LYS A 91 2.26 10.51 -15.08
CA LYS A 91 1.75 11.89 -15.28
C LYS A 91 1.36 12.16 -16.74
N LYS A 92 2.17 11.70 -17.69
CA LYS A 92 2.03 12.00 -19.11
C LYS A 92 1.01 11.14 -19.83
N ASP A 93 1.02 9.84 -19.53
CA ASP A 93 0.40 8.84 -20.38
C ASP A 93 -0.80 8.10 -19.74
N LEU A 94 -1.07 8.33 -18.46
CA LEU A 94 -2.21 7.73 -17.78
C LEU A 94 -3.51 8.29 -18.38
N SER A 95 -4.44 7.39 -18.74
CA SER A 95 -5.71 7.83 -19.34
C SER A 95 -6.60 8.57 -18.32
N SER A 96 -7.52 9.36 -18.83
CA SER A 96 -8.37 10.24 -18.01
C SER A 96 -9.27 9.51 -17.00
N GLU A 97 -9.49 8.20 -17.19
CA GLU A 97 -10.26 7.35 -16.26
C GLU A 97 -9.51 7.01 -14.97
N PHE A 98 -8.19 7.22 -14.95
CA PHE A 98 -7.33 6.88 -13.84
C PHE A 98 -6.63 8.11 -13.28
N TYR A 99 -6.06 7.97 -12.11
CA TYR A 99 -5.16 8.92 -11.46
C TYR A 99 -4.22 8.16 -10.53
N PHE A 100 -3.23 8.84 -10.00
CA PHE A 100 -2.37 8.24 -8.99
C PHE A 100 -2.08 9.21 -7.85
N ASP A 101 -1.81 8.64 -6.70
CA ASP A 101 -1.37 9.31 -5.50
C ASP A 101 0.00 8.80 -5.11
N SER A 102 0.92 9.71 -4.84
CA SER A 102 2.26 9.44 -4.31
C SER A 102 2.73 10.62 -3.48
N TYR A 103 3.70 10.38 -2.60
CA TYR A 103 4.27 11.47 -1.80
C TYR A 103 4.95 12.55 -2.66
N GLU A 104 5.45 12.22 -3.83
CA GLU A 104 6.03 13.18 -4.78
C GLU A 104 4.98 14.16 -5.35
N THR A 105 3.74 13.71 -5.50
CA THR A 105 2.66 14.50 -6.11
C THR A 105 1.69 15.09 -5.08
N ASP A 106 1.53 14.44 -3.94
CA ASP A 106 0.66 14.91 -2.86
C ASP A 106 1.30 14.64 -1.49
N LYS A 107 1.65 15.71 -0.78
CA LYS A 107 2.26 15.64 0.55
C LYS A 107 1.32 15.12 1.65
N LEU A 108 0.03 15.00 1.36
CA LEU A 108 -0.92 14.32 2.23
C LEU A 108 -0.81 12.79 2.13
N TYR A 109 -0.29 12.28 1.01
CA TYR A 109 -0.09 10.84 0.84
C TYR A 109 0.81 10.28 1.93
N ASN A 110 0.44 9.12 2.44
CA ASN A 110 1.17 8.50 3.55
C ASN A 110 2.11 7.41 3.04
N VAL A 111 3.43 7.63 3.14
CA VAL A 111 4.47 6.68 2.72
C VAL A 111 4.63 5.46 3.64
N ILE A 112 3.89 5.41 4.76
CA ILE A 112 4.05 4.34 5.76
C ILE A 112 3.27 3.09 5.39
N SER A 113 2.29 3.17 4.53
CA SER A 113 1.44 2.03 4.19
C SER A 113 2.09 1.02 3.22
N GLY A 114 3.40 1.05 3.07
CA GLY A 114 4.16 0.17 2.18
C GLY A 114 4.26 0.71 0.75
N PRO A 115 3.17 0.90 0.02
CA PRO A 115 3.26 1.44 -1.33
C PRO A 115 3.61 2.93 -1.32
N TRP A 116 4.59 3.30 -2.15
CA TRP A 116 4.93 4.70 -2.36
C TRP A 116 4.00 5.40 -3.35
N MET A 117 3.21 4.63 -4.06
CA MET A 117 2.21 5.12 -4.99
C MET A 117 1.02 4.16 -5.01
N LYS A 118 -0.17 4.72 -5.21
CA LYS A 118 -1.38 3.97 -5.60
C LYS A 118 -1.87 4.52 -6.92
N VAL A 119 -2.00 3.67 -7.93
CA VAL A 119 -2.70 4.02 -9.17
C VAL A 119 -4.15 3.64 -9.01
N ARG A 120 -5.07 4.57 -9.29
CA ARG A 120 -6.47 4.47 -8.90
C ARG A 120 -7.43 4.69 -10.07
N LYS A 121 -8.61 4.09 -9.98
CA LYS A 121 -9.72 4.27 -10.94
C LYS A 121 -10.67 5.34 -10.45
N LYS A 122 -10.96 6.35 -11.30
CA LYS A 122 -11.98 7.37 -11.03
C LYS A 122 -13.39 6.80 -11.03
N GLY A 123 -14.30 7.47 -10.35
CA GLY A 123 -15.69 7.02 -10.27
C GLY A 123 -15.87 5.75 -9.45
N THR A 124 -14.86 5.33 -8.70
CA THR A 124 -14.92 4.23 -7.75
C THR A 124 -14.44 4.68 -6.39
N TYR A 125 -14.77 3.92 -5.36
CA TYR A 125 -14.32 4.18 -3.99
C TYR A 125 -14.06 2.86 -3.27
N ILE A 126 -12.96 2.81 -2.54
CA ILE A 126 -12.61 1.73 -1.64
C ILE A 126 -12.11 2.29 -0.32
N LYS A 127 -12.57 1.74 0.79
CA LYS A 127 -12.06 2.05 2.12
C LYS A 127 -11.31 0.84 2.65
N GLU A 128 -10.03 1.03 2.85
CA GLU A 128 -9.16 0.00 3.40
C GLU A 128 -9.40 -0.20 4.90
N VAL A 129 -9.17 -1.42 5.37
CA VAL A 129 -9.34 -1.80 6.79
C VAL A 129 -8.19 -1.32 7.66
N ASN A 130 -7.15 -0.76 7.09
CA ASN A 130 -5.99 -0.30 7.85
C ASN A 130 -6.37 0.84 8.81
N ALA A 131 -6.56 0.50 10.09
CA ALA A 131 -7.03 1.42 11.11
C ALA A 131 -5.97 2.43 11.56
N LEU A 132 -4.68 2.15 11.33
CA LEU A 132 -3.58 2.95 11.86
C LEU A 132 -2.99 3.91 10.82
N LEU A 133 -3.20 3.62 9.54
CA LEU A 133 -2.59 4.34 8.44
C LEU A 133 -3.70 4.85 7.51
N THR A 134 -4.17 6.06 7.75
CA THR A 134 -5.13 6.69 6.87
C THR A 134 -4.40 7.29 5.68
N ASN A 135 -4.57 6.71 4.49
CA ASN A 135 -4.21 7.41 3.27
C ASN A 135 -5.09 8.65 3.15
N ARG A 136 -4.48 9.82 3.31
CA ARG A 136 -5.14 11.10 3.09
C ARG A 136 -4.73 11.61 1.73
N CYS A 137 -5.64 11.51 0.76
CA CYS A 137 -5.42 12.03 -0.58
C CYS A 137 -6.51 13.03 -0.93
N LYS A 138 -6.12 14.12 -1.59
CA LYS A 138 -7.08 15.14 -2.05
C LYS A 138 -8.02 14.61 -3.15
N LYS A 139 -7.56 13.63 -3.91
CA LYS A 139 -8.30 13.09 -5.07
C LYS A 139 -9.30 11.99 -4.74
N GLY A 140 -9.33 11.51 -3.50
CA GLY A 140 -10.25 10.46 -3.07
C GLY A 140 -9.59 9.08 -2.98
N ASP A 141 -10.42 8.07 -2.75
CA ASP A 141 -9.98 6.71 -2.41
C ASP A 141 -10.49 5.70 -3.48
N GLY A 142 -10.22 5.94 -4.78
CA GLY A 142 -10.60 5.03 -5.86
C GLY A 142 -9.96 3.64 -5.72
N ILE A 143 -10.60 2.61 -6.29
CA ILE A 143 -10.04 1.25 -6.41
C ILE A 143 -8.65 1.35 -7.03
N PHE A 144 -7.68 0.60 -6.53
CA PHE A 144 -6.27 0.83 -6.77
C PHE A 144 -5.45 -0.43 -7.05
N VAL A 145 -4.24 -0.19 -7.56
CA VAL A 145 -3.09 -1.10 -7.54
C VAL A 145 -1.99 -0.43 -6.74
N ASP A 146 -1.37 -1.17 -5.84
CA ASP A 146 -0.24 -0.72 -5.03
C ASP A 146 1.07 -0.80 -5.81
N VAL A 147 1.86 0.28 -5.74
CA VAL A 147 3.16 0.35 -6.41
C VAL A 147 4.25 0.60 -5.38
N ILE A 148 5.15 -0.36 -5.26
CA ILE A 148 6.23 -0.40 -4.28
C ILE A 148 7.57 -0.28 -5.01
N PRO A 149 8.51 0.59 -4.59
CA PRO A 149 9.83 0.57 -5.17
C PRO A 149 10.63 -0.64 -4.67
N TYR A 150 11.36 -1.30 -5.56
CA TYR A 150 12.39 -2.27 -5.20
C TYR A 150 13.75 -1.64 -5.37
N GLY A 151 14.65 -1.91 -4.41
CA GLY A 151 16.01 -1.40 -4.45
C GLY A 151 17.02 -2.36 -3.84
N SER A 152 18.29 -2.18 -4.18
CA SER A 152 19.40 -2.92 -3.57
C SER A 152 19.59 -2.46 -2.13
N ILE A 153 19.81 -3.42 -1.21
CA ILE A 153 20.01 -3.19 0.22
C ILE A 153 21.42 -3.61 0.65
N CYS A 154 21.84 -3.23 1.86
CA CYS A 154 23.13 -3.62 2.39
C CYS A 154 23.23 -5.14 2.58
N GLU A 155 24.36 -5.73 2.16
CA GLU A 155 24.64 -7.17 2.40
C GLU A 155 25.03 -7.43 3.86
N ASN A 156 25.55 -6.42 4.54
CA ASN A 156 25.83 -6.52 5.97
C ASN A 156 24.52 -6.36 6.75
N LYS A 157 24.07 -7.44 7.37
CA LYS A 157 22.80 -7.52 8.11
C LYS A 157 22.70 -6.48 9.25
N PHE A 158 23.80 -6.17 9.92
CA PHE A 158 23.79 -5.18 11.00
C PHE A 158 23.55 -3.76 10.46
N ILE A 159 24.18 -3.41 9.35
CA ILE A 159 23.99 -2.10 8.71
C ILE A 159 22.58 -1.99 8.14
N ASP A 160 22.08 -3.03 7.44
CA ASP A 160 20.70 -3.06 6.92
C ASP A 160 19.66 -2.88 8.04
N GLU A 161 19.84 -3.59 9.16
CA GLU A 161 18.93 -3.45 10.31
C GLU A 161 19.02 -2.05 10.96
N LEU A 162 20.20 -1.45 11.01
CA LEU A 162 20.38 -0.09 11.51
C LEU A 162 19.64 0.92 10.59
N GLU A 163 19.81 0.81 9.28
CA GLU A 163 19.11 1.66 8.30
C GLU A 163 17.59 1.51 8.40
N ARG A 164 17.10 0.29 8.51
CA ARG A 164 15.68 -0.01 8.71
C ARG A 164 15.17 0.54 10.03
N THR A 165 15.95 0.44 11.11
CA THR A 165 15.58 0.97 12.42
C THR A 165 15.42 2.50 12.39
N VAL A 166 16.32 3.21 11.70
CA VAL A 166 16.19 4.67 11.51
C VAL A 166 14.87 5.01 10.82
N VAL A 167 14.50 4.26 9.77
CA VAL A 167 13.22 4.44 9.08
C VAL A 167 12.05 4.14 10.01
N LYS A 168 12.07 3.00 10.72
CA LYS A 168 11.01 2.57 11.66
C LYS A 168 10.74 3.63 12.75
N ILE A 169 11.79 4.20 13.35
CA ILE A 169 11.65 5.25 14.36
C ILE A 169 10.94 6.47 13.79
N ASN A 170 11.34 6.93 12.60
CA ASN A 170 10.68 8.07 11.96
C ASN A 170 9.21 7.75 11.58
N MET A 171 8.94 6.52 11.18
CA MET A 171 7.59 6.05 10.90
C MET A 171 6.68 6.07 12.13
N LEU A 172 7.21 5.79 13.33
CA LEU A 172 6.43 5.91 14.58
C LEU A 172 5.96 7.35 14.80
N PHE A 173 6.81 8.35 14.56
CA PHE A 173 6.40 9.76 14.61
C PHE A 173 5.34 10.08 13.55
N ILE A 174 5.48 9.56 12.34
CA ILE A 174 4.47 9.77 11.30
C ILE A 174 3.13 9.17 11.73
N VAL A 175 3.10 7.93 12.25
CA VAL A 175 1.88 7.29 12.78
C VAL A 175 1.27 8.14 13.89
N PHE A 176 2.07 8.57 14.85
CA PHE A 176 1.60 9.38 15.96
C PHE A 176 0.92 10.68 15.46
N PHE A 177 1.63 11.47 14.65
CA PHE A 177 1.11 12.75 14.15
C PHE A 177 -0.08 12.57 13.20
N ASP A 178 -0.06 11.56 12.33
CA ASP A 178 -1.18 11.29 11.43
C ASP A 178 -2.45 10.91 12.19
N ASN A 179 -2.32 10.12 13.26
CA ASN A 179 -3.47 9.72 14.10
C ASN A 179 -4.08 10.89 14.88
N ILE A 180 -3.29 11.89 15.27
CA ILE A 180 -3.81 13.10 15.90
C ILE A 180 -4.23 14.18 14.89
N GLY A 181 -4.28 13.85 13.60
CA GLY A 181 -4.79 14.72 12.56
C GLY A 181 -3.78 15.69 11.95
N LEU A 182 -2.52 15.62 12.33
CA LEU A 182 -1.45 16.42 11.76
C LEU A 182 -0.80 15.73 10.56
N ASN A 183 -0.32 16.50 9.59
CA ASN A 183 0.46 15.97 8.49
C ASN A 183 1.97 16.14 8.76
N PRO A 184 2.69 15.07 9.13
CA PRO A 184 4.09 15.15 9.53
C PRO A 184 5.04 15.19 8.33
N ILE A 185 4.92 16.20 7.48
CA ILE A 185 5.72 16.36 6.26
C ILE A 185 7.23 16.19 6.49
N PRO A 186 7.88 16.74 7.52
CA PRO A 186 9.31 16.58 7.73
C PRO A 186 9.72 15.11 7.87
N PHE A 187 9.00 14.34 8.67
CA PHE A 187 9.27 12.91 8.89
C PHE A 187 9.00 12.09 7.61
N LYS A 188 7.90 12.37 6.92
CA LYS A 188 7.59 11.73 5.62
C LYS A 188 8.70 12.03 4.60
N SER A 189 9.14 13.28 4.50
CA SER A 189 10.22 13.68 3.61
C SER A 189 11.52 12.98 3.94
N PHE A 190 11.85 12.87 5.23
CA PHE A 190 13.04 12.17 5.69
C PHE A 190 13.00 10.69 5.34
N VAL A 191 11.91 9.98 5.67
CA VAL A 191 11.76 8.54 5.36
C VAL A 191 11.93 8.29 3.87
N HIS A 192 11.27 9.09 3.04
CA HIS A 192 11.34 8.94 1.59
C HIS A 192 12.75 9.24 1.04
N TRP A 193 13.36 10.32 1.49
CA TRP A 193 14.73 10.69 1.11
C TRP A 193 15.76 9.64 1.57
N PHE A 194 15.68 9.24 2.84
CA PHE A 194 16.65 8.30 3.42
C PHE A 194 16.56 6.92 2.76
N SER A 195 15.35 6.38 2.57
CA SER A 195 15.16 5.11 1.86
C SER A 195 15.74 5.16 0.44
N LYS A 196 15.51 6.24 -0.32
CA LYS A 196 16.13 6.44 -1.64
C LYS A 196 17.66 6.48 -1.57
N LYS A 197 18.21 7.08 -0.50
CA LYS A 197 19.68 7.14 -0.30
C LYS A 197 20.25 5.76 0.01
N CYS A 198 19.62 4.96 0.89
CA CYS A 198 20.05 3.59 1.20
C CYS A 198 20.11 2.75 -0.09
N PHE A 199 19.05 2.75 -0.90
CA PHE A 199 19.05 2.04 -2.20
C PHE A 199 20.17 2.49 -3.13
N LYS A 200 20.47 3.79 -3.15
CA LYS A 200 21.55 4.33 -3.98
C LYS A 200 22.94 3.92 -3.46
N TRP A 201 23.14 3.93 -2.15
CA TRP A 201 24.42 3.52 -1.52
C TRP A 201 24.73 2.06 -1.83
N HIS A 202 23.70 1.20 -1.78
CA HIS A 202 23.85 -0.24 -1.97
C HIS A 202 23.58 -0.74 -3.40
N LYS A 203 23.60 0.13 -4.40
CA LYS A 203 23.28 -0.23 -5.82
C LYS A 203 24.08 -1.40 -6.39
N LYS A 204 25.28 -1.66 -5.85
CA LYS A 204 26.14 -2.78 -6.26
C LYS A 204 25.86 -4.09 -5.55
N SER A 205 25.01 -4.08 -4.52
CA SER A 205 24.66 -5.27 -3.75
C SER A 205 23.95 -6.32 -4.61
N CYS A 206 24.16 -7.57 -4.25
CA CYS A 206 23.42 -8.70 -4.84
C CYS A 206 22.06 -8.95 -4.18
N LEU A 207 21.70 -8.19 -3.12
CA LEU A 207 20.44 -8.29 -2.41
C LEU A 207 19.48 -7.16 -2.79
N VAL A 208 18.19 -7.49 -2.87
CA VAL A 208 17.08 -6.58 -3.21
C VAL A 208 15.97 -6.75 -2.19
N SER A 209 15.35 -5.63 -1.85
CA SER A 209 14.17 -5.60 -0.97
C SER A 209 13.29 -4.38 -1.28
N GLN A 210 12.11 -4.35 -0.66
CA GLN A 210 11.25 -3.19 -0.60
C GLN A 210 11.61 -2.28 0.59
N PRO A 211 11.14 -1.02 0.63
CA PRO A 211 11.28 -0.16 1.80
C PRO A 211 10.54 -0.75 3.01
N VAL A 212 10.86 -0.30 4.20
CA VAL A 212 10.12 -0.66 5.42
C VAL A 212 8.65 -0.25 5.26
N SER A 213 7.75 -1.21 5.44
CA SER A 213 6.29 -1.02 5.26
C SER A 213 5.63 -0.47 6.51
N VAL A 214 5.98 -1.00 7.69
CA VAL A 214 5.39 -0.62 8.97
C VAL A 214 6.43 -0.63 10.10
N PRO A 215 6.30 0.27 11.09
CA PRO A 215 7.35 0.45 12.10
C PRO A 215 7.39 -0.65 13.17
N TRP A 216 6.30 -1.39 13.38
CA TRP A 216 6.19 -2.43 14.44
C TRP A 216 6.38 -3.85 13.93
N GLU A 217 6.61 -4.05 12.64
CA GLU A 217 6.92 -5.37 12.10
C GLU A 217 8.31 -5.84 12.53
N LYS A 218 8.36 -6.32 13.76
CA LYS A 218 9.52 -7.04 14.25
C LYS A 218 9.56 -8.48 13.72
N PHE A 219 8.41 -8.98 13.26
CA PHE A 219 8.17 -10.37 12.86
C PHE A 219 7.98 -10.56 11.36
N LEU A 220 7.73 -9.51 10.61
CA LEU A 220 7.68 -9.52 9.16
C LEU A 220 8.87 -8.71 8.67
N HIS A 221 10.04 -9.37 8.63
CA HIS A 221 11.15 -8.80 7.88
C HIS A 221 10.66 -8.59 6.45
N GLU A 222 10.83 -7.38 5.94
CA GLU A 222 10.66 -7.14 4.53
C GLU A 222 11.43 -8.22 3.76
N PRO A 223 10.82 -8.88 2.79
CA PRO A 223 11.45 -9.99 2.09
C PRO A 223 12.73 -9.52 1.42
N VAL A 224 13.80 -10.24 1.65
CA VAL A 224 15.11 -10.00 1.05
C VAL A 224 15.40 -11.09 0.05
N PHE A 225 15.61 -10.71 -1.19
CA PHE A 225 15.83 -11.64 -2.28
C PHE A 225 17.19 -11.43 -2.94
N LYS A 226 17.73 -12.48 -3.56
CA LYS A 226 18.87 -12.33 -4.44
C LYS A 226 18.46 -11.61 -5.72
N LYS A 227 19.28 -10.66 -6.16
CA LYS A 227 19.03 -9.85 -7.36
C LYS A 227 18.85 -10.71 -8.62
N GLU A 228 19.58 -11.82 -8.73
CA GLU A 228 19.46 -12.78 -9.83
C GLU A 228 18.11 -13.52 -9.88
N ASP A 229 17.44 -13.70 -8.75
CA ASP A 229 16.13 -14.32 -8.68
C ASP A 229 15.00 -13.32 -9.01
N VAL A 230 15.24 -12.03 -8.75
CA VAL A 230 14.29 -10.96 -9.07
C VAL A 230 14.41 -10.53 -10.53
N TYR A 231 15.61 -10.33 -11.04
CA TYR A 231 15.86 -9.77 -12.38
C TYR A 231 16.56 -10.79 -13.31
N PRO A 232 16.36 -10.67 -14.65
CA PRO A 232 15.41 -9.78 -15.31
C PRO A 232 13.98 -10.24 -15.13
N PHE A 233 13.03 -9.31 -15.00
CA PHE A 233 11.61 -9.67 -14.93
C PHE A 233 11.16 -10.41 -16.18
N LYS A 234 10.35 -11.49 -15.99
CA LYS A 234 9.78 -12.32 -17.03
C LYS A 234 8.28 -12.11 -17.16
N GLU A 235 7.74 -12.39 -18.34
CA GLU A 235 6.30 -12.34 -18.56
C GLU A 235 5.63 -13.64 -18.13
N TYR A 236 4.51 -13.52 -17.47
CA TYR A 236 3.64 -14.60 -17.01
C TYR A 236 2.19 -14.32 -17.38
N GLU A 237 1.41 -15.38 -17.55
CA GLU A 237 -0.04 -15.26 -17.72
C GLU A 237 -0.72 -14.90 -16.39
N PHE A 238 -1.61 -13.91 -16.44
CA PHE A 238 -2.45 -13.47 -15.31
C PHE A 238 -3.78 -12.96 -15.85
N GLU A 239 -4.90 -13.62 -15.50
CA GLU A 239 -6.26 -13.28 -15.97
C GLU A 239 -6.32 -13.13 -17.51
N GLY A 240 -5.72 -14.04 -18.24
CA GLY A 240 -5.67 -14.03 -19.70
C GLY A 240 -4.81 -12.91 -20.33
N ASN A 241 -4.05 -12.17 -19.54
CA ASN A 241 -3.10 -11.16 -19.98
C ASN A 241 -1.67 -11.60 -19.65
N LYS A 242 -0.67 -10.94 -20.25
CA LYS A 242 0.73 -11.15 -19.93
C LYS A 242 1.27 -9.96 -19.13
N PHE A 243 1.70 -10.21 -17.90
CA PHE A 243 2.33 -9.22 -17.02
C PHE A 243 3.70 -9.69 -16.57
N TYR A 244 4.56 -8.74 -16.18
CA TYR A 244 5.88 -9.05 -15.67
C TYR A 244 5.83 -9.49 -14.21
N SER A 245 6.67 -10.48 -13.85
CA SER A 245 6.95 -10.87 -12.47
C SER A 245 8.42 -11.33 -12.36
N TYR A 246 8.79 -11.91 -11.24
CA TYR A 246 10.15 -12.32 -10.90
C TYR A 246 10.80 -13.25 -11.93
N ASN A 247 12.14 -13.19 -12.04
CA ASN A 247 12.91 -14.14 -12.84
C ASN A 247 12.68 -15.59 -12.38
N ASN A 248 12.83 -15.84 -11.08
CA ASN A 248 12.64 -17.14 -10.44
C ASN A 248 11.44 -17.09 -9.48
N ILE A 249 10.23 -16.87 -10.05
CA ILE A 249 9.01 -16.64 -9.28
C ILE A 249 8.72 -17.75 -8.26
N GLU A 250 8.86 -19.02 -8.63
CA GLU A 250 8.58 -20.12 -7.71
C GLU A 250 9.54 -20.17 -6.51
N LYS A 251 10.82 -19.87 -6.74
CA LYS A 251 11.82 -19.82 -5.67
C LYS A 251 11.49 -18.70 -4.70
N ILE A 252 11.22 -17.50 -5.20
CA ILE A 252 10.84 -16.35 -4.39
C ILE A 252 9.56 -16.61 -3.59
N MET A 253 8.54 -17.20 -4.21
CA MET A 253 7.30 -17.55 -3.49
C MET A 253 7.55 -18.56 -2.37
N LYS A 254 8.39 -19.57 -2.59
CA LYS A 254 8.77 -20.55 -1.55
C LYS A 254 9.57 -19.94 -0.42
N GLU A 255 10.43 -18.97 -0.71
CA GLU A 255 11.19 -18.21 0.30
C GLU A 255 10.27 -17.31 1.13
N TRP A 256 9.30 -16.66 0.50
CA TRP A 256 8.39 -15.70 1.15
C TRP A 256 7.26 -16.39 1.92
N TYR A 257 6.55 -17.33 1.29
CA TYR A 257 5.35 -17.96 1.83
C TYR A 257 5.56 -19.39 2.32
N GLY A 258 6.79 -19.90 2.25
CA GLY A 258 7.15 -21.25 2.65
C GLY A 258 7.04 -22.29 1.56
N LYS A 259 7.72 -23.42 1.77
CA LYS A 259 7.91 -24.50 0.77
C LYS A 259 6.62 -25.07 0.20
N ASN A 260 5.52 -24.96 0.91
CA ASN A 260 4.22 -25.56 0.55
C ASN A 260 3.28 -24.60 -0.20
N CYS A 261 3.67 -23.33 -0.43
CA CYS A 261 2.80 -22.34 -1.06
C CYS A 261 2.40 -22.65 -2.50
N LEU A 262 3.22 -23.41 -3.21
CA LEU A 262 3.00 -23.81 -4.61
C LEU A 262 2.35 -25.19 -4.78
N LYS A 263 1.77 -25.75 -3.74
CA LYS A 263 0.99 -26.98 -3.92
C LYS A 263 -0.17 -26.66 -4.86
N LYS A 264 -0.20 -27.34 -6.02
CA LYS A 264 -1.36 -27.33 -6.91
C LYS A 264 -2.57 -27.71 -6.08
N TRP A 265 -3.42 -26.77 -5.89
CA TRP A 265 -4.62 -26.90 -5.15
C TRP A 265 -5.65 -27.56 -6.05
N ASP A 266 -5.94 -28.82 -5.81
CA ASP A 266 -7.24 -29.31 -6.21
C ASP A 266 -8.21 -28.54 -5.29
N GLY A 267 -8.86 -27.50 -5.78
CA GLY A 267 -9.53 -26.45 -5.03
C GLY A 267 -10.20 -26.84 -3.71
N LYS A 268 -10.64 -28.09 -3.52
CA LYS A 268 -11.34 -28.56 -2.31
C LYS A 268 -10.44 -28.78 -1.10
N LYS A 269 -9.31 -29.44 -1.24
CA LYS A 269 -8.52 -29.95 -0.10
C LYS A 269 -7.78 -28.89 0.70
N TYR A 270 -7.31 -27.85 0.04
CA TYR A 270 -6.62 -26.74 0.72
C TYR A 270 -7.58 -25.77 1.40
N ILE A 271 -8.73 -25.62 0.84
CA ILE A 271 -9.83 -24.80 1.33
C ILE A 271 -10.30 -25.31 2.69
N GLU A 272 -10.38 -26.64 2.86
CA GLU A 272 -10.76 -27.26 4.13
C GLU A 272 -9.75 -27.00 5.25
N THR A 273 -8.48 -26.72 4.90
CA THR A 273 -7.39 -26.51 5.88
C THR A 273 -7.16 -25.07 6.26
N LEU A 274 -7.62 -24.08 5.44
CA LEU A 274 -7.50 -22.67 5.79
C LEU A 274 -8.67 -22.23 6.69
N PRO A 275 -8.38 -21.56 7.81
CA PRO A 275 -9.43 -20.91 8.61
C PRO A 275 -10.30 -19.99 7.75
N VAL A 276 -11.61 -19.98 7.97
CA VAL A 276 -12.58 -19.18 7.20
C VAL A 276 -12.17 -17.71 7.17
N GLU A 277 -11.62 -17.19 8.28
CA GLU A 277 -11.14 -15.82 8.41
C GLU A 277 -9.99 -15.47 7.44
N LYS A 278 -9.27 -16.49 6.93
CA LYS A 278 -8.18 -16.29 5.96
C LYS A 278 -8.64 -16.36 4.51
N ARG A 279 -9.92 -16.58 4.28
CA ARG A 279 -10.52 -16.80 2.96
C ARG A 279 -11.47 -15.67 2.55
N VAL A 280 -11.51 -14.60 3.32
CA VAL A 280 -12.35 -13.43 3.05
C VAL A 280 -11.47 -12.26 2.66
N PRO A 281 -11.97 -11.36 1.84
CA PRO A 281 -11.29 -10.10 1.54
C PRO A 281 -10.96 -9.36 2.83
N LYS A 282 -9.70 -8.99 3.03
CA LYS A 282 -9.23 -8.43 4.30
C LYS A 282 -9.01 -6.94 4.24
N HIS A 283 -8.71 -6.42 3.06
CA HIS A 283 -8.28 -5.03 2.89
C HIS A 283 -9.47 -4.10 2.67
N THR A 284 -10.62 -4.64 2.21
CA THR A 284 -11.80 -3.84 1.83
C THR A 284 -12.82 -3.77 2.95
N LYS A 285 -13.01 -2.59 3.52
CA LYS A 285 -14.07 -2.31 4.51
C LYS A 285 -15.34 -1.76 3.86
N GLU A 286 -15.21 -0.97 2.83
CA GLU A 286 -16.31 -0.33 2.11
C GLU A 286 -15.91 -0.11 0.66
N ILE A 287 -16.82 -0.40 -0.27
CA ILE A 287 -16.57 -0.29 -1.70
C ILE A 287 -17.76 0.31 -2.44
N TYR A 288 -17.49 1.15 -3.43
CA TYR A 288 -18.47 1.65 -4.41
C TYR A 288 -17.85 1.55 -5.81
N LEU A 289 -18.49 0.79 -6.69
CA LEU A 289 -17.93 0.53 -8.03
C LEU A 289 -18.25 1.66 -9.03
N ASN A 290 -19.29 2.46 -8.77
CA ASN A 290 -19.79 3.49 -9.67
C ASN A 290 -20.03 4.83 -8.98
N SER A 291 -19.20 5.17 -7.99
CA SER A 291 -19.35 6.41 -7.21
C SER A 291 -18.06 6.69 -6.43
N ASP A 292 -17.74 7.97 -6.27
CA ASP A 292 -16.59 8.40 -5.45
C ASP A 292 -16.82 8.21 -3.93
N GLY A 293 -17.92 7.56 -3.54
CA GLY A 293 -18.21 7.28 -2.14
C GLY A 293 -18.52 8.52 -1.28
N PRO A 294 -18.58 8.36 0.02
CA PRO A 294 -18.83 9.47 0.95
C PRO A 294 -17.57 10.33 1.11
N ARG A 295 -17.68 11.63 0.89
CA ARG A 295 -16.59 12.56 1.22
C ARG A 295 -16.32 12.54 2.72
N LYS A 296 -15.08 12.27 3.12
CA LYS A 296 -14.65 12.33 4.53
C LYS A 296 -14.74 13.78 5.02
N LYS A 297 -15.63 14.06 5.98
CA LYS A 297 -15.53 15.29 6.79
C LYS A 297 -14.61 14.99 7.97
N SER A 298 -13.48 15.68 8.03
CA SER A 298 -12.57 15.60 9.19
C SER A 298 -13.25 16.25 10.42
N ARG A 299 -13.90 15.41 11.24
CA ARG A 299 -14.46 15.86 12.54
C ARG A 299 -13.42 15.86 13.68
N PHE A 300 -12.28 15.25 13.45
CA PHE A 300 -11.29 14.97 14.51
C PHE A 300 -10.43 16.20 14.86
N SER A 301 -10.23 17.12 13.94
CA SER A 301 -9.36 18.29 14.15
C SER A 301 -9.93 19.29 15.18
N ILE A 302 -11.26 19.41 15.29
CA ILE A 302 -11.90 20.31 16.25
C ILE A 302 -11.72 19.79 17.68
N PHE A 303 -11.90 18.49 17.91
CA PHE A 303 -11.70 17.88 19.22
C PHE A 303 -10.27 18.05 19.71
N LEU A 304 -9.29 17.88 18.83
CA LEU A 304 -7.88 18.08 19.17
C LEU A 304 -7.54 19.54 19.45
N CYS A 305 -8.09 20.48 18.69
CA CYS A 305 -7.92 21.91 19.00
C CYS A 305 -8.45 22.23 20.40
N ILE A 306 -9.62 21.69 20.77
CA ILE A 306 -10.21 21.87 22.09
C ILE A 306 -9.34 21.19 23.16
N LEU A 307 -8.88 19.95 22.92
CA LEU A 307 -8.01 19.22 23.85
C LEU A 307 -6.70 19.97 24.11
N PHE A 308 -6.04 20.48 23.05
CA PHE A 308 -4.81 21.26 23.21
C PHE A 308 -5.03 22.59 23.89
N LEU A 309 -6.19 23.24 23.65
CA LEU A 309 -6.56 24.45 24.36
C LEU A 309 -6.75 24.16 25.85
N VAL A 310 -7.44 23.10 26.20
CA VAL A 310 -7.64 22.67 27.59
C VAL A 310 -6.33 22.31 28.27
N LEU A 311 -5.45 21.56 27.59
CA LEU A 311 -4.12 21.24 28.09
C LEU A 311 -3.27 22.51 28.29
N ALA A 312 -3.30 23.44 27.36
CA ALA A 312 -2.60 24.73 27.50
C ALA A 312 -3.11 25.52 28.71
N LEU A 313 -4.42 25.54 28.95
CA LEU A 313 -5.03 26.21 30.11
C LEU A 313 -4.70 25.52 31.45
N VAL A 314 -4.67 24.20 31.47
CA VAL A 314 -4.31 23.41 32.67
C VAL A 314 -2.84 23.64 33.04
N PHE A 315 -1.94 23.62 32.06
CA PHE A 315 -0.51 23.79 32.29
C PHE A 315 -0.08 25.24 32.47
N PHE A 316 -0.96 26.21 32.14
CA PHE A 316 -0.71 27.63 32.42
C PHE A 316 -0.60 27.92 33.92
N ASN A 317 -1.26 27.13 34.75
CA ASN A 317 -1.29 27.28 36.20
C ASN A 317 -0.03 26.76 36.93
N ASP A 318 0.80 25.90 36.24
CA ASP A 318 1.92 25.19 36.88
C ASP A 318 3.34 25.71 36.50
N SER A 319 3.45 26.92 35.98
CA SER A 319 4.72 27.64 35.73
C SER A 319 5.76 26.93 34.84
N SER A 320 5.40 25.86 34.11
CA SER A 320 6.33 25.20 33.19
C SER A 320 6.20 25.77 31.78
N PHE A 321 6.94 26.81 31.48
CA PHE A 321 6.98 27.50 30.18
C PHE A 321 7.29 26.59 29.00
N VAL A 322 7.96 25.45 29.20
CA VAL A 322 8.31 24.48 28.17
C VAL A 322 7.06 23.76 27.65
N PHE A 323 6.18 23.32 28.55
CA PHE A 323 4.92 22.66 28.19
C PHE A 323 3.92 23.63 27.54
N LEU A 324 3.88 24.84 28.01
CA LEU A 324 3.06 25.92 27.43
C LEU A 324 3.52 26.20 25.99
N GLY A 325 4.82 26.36 25.76
CA GLY A 325 5.39 26.58 24.44
C GLY A 325 5.10 25.44 23.46
N LEU A 326 5.27 24.19 23.90
CA LEU A 326 4.92 23.00 23.11
C LEU A 326 3.43 22.92 22.80
N SER A 327 2.56 23.22 23.75
CA SER A 327 1.11 23.22 23.56
C SER A 327 0.65 24.32 22.58
N ILE A 328 1.24 25.50 22.62
CA ILE A 328 0.96 26.59 21.67
C ILE A 328 1.43 26.25 20.25
N VAL A 329 2.62 25.66 20.11
CA VAL A 329 3.14 25.23 18.81
C VAL A 329 2.26 24.13 18.20
N LEU A 330 1.87 23.13 19.00
CA LEU A 330 0.98 22.06 18.57
C LEU A 330 -0.42 22.57 18.20
N PHE A 331 -0.96 23.52 18.97
CA PHE A 331 -2.23 24.19 18.65
C PHE A 331 -2.13 24.97 17.34
N GLY A 332 -1.08 25.77 17.16
CA GLY A 332 -0.83 26.53 15.93
C GLY A 332 -0.70 25.64 14.71
N CYS A 333 0.06 24.54 14.81
CA CYS A 333 0.19 23.54 13.74
C CYS A 333 -1.14 22.86 13.40
N THR A 334 -1.95 22.53 14.42
CA THR A 334 -3.27 21.92 14.26
C THR A 334 -4.26 22.87 13.58
N LEU A 335 -4.23 24.14 13.99
CA LEU A 335 -5.08 25.19 13.41
C LEU A 335 -4.70 25.48 11.94
N LEU A 336 -3.41 25.60 11.64
CA LEU A 336 -2.90 25.77 10.27
C LEU A 336 -3.28 24.57 9.38
N TYR A 337 -3.17 23.35 9.90
CA TYR A 337 -3.63 22.17 9.20
C TYR A 337 -5.14 22.22 8.91
N TYR A 338 -5.95 22.60 9.88
CA TYR A 338 -7.41 22.72 9.72
C TYR A 338 -7.79 23.76 8.66
N ILE A 339 -7.13 24.91 8.65
CA ILE A 339 -7.35 25.98 7.67
C ILE A 339 -6.97 25.51 6.25
N ASN A 340 -5.85 24.78 6.12
CA ASN A 340 -5.36 24.29 4.82
C ASN A 340 -6.05 23.00 4.35
N SER A 341 -6.87 22.34 5.17
CA SER A 341 -7.61 21.13 4.84
C SER A 341 -9.05 21.39 4.36
N LYS A 342 -9.49 22.64 4.38
CA LYS A 342 -10.72 23.12 3.76
C LYS A 342 -10.50 23.53 2.33
#